data_8c4cd30b8b093209d9cfe61ed9213c5f
#
_entry.id   8c4cd30b8b093209d9cfe61ed9213c5f
#
_cell.length_a   1.000
_cell.length_b   1.000
_cell.length_c   1.000
_cell.angle_alpha   90.00
_cell.angle_beta   90.00
_cell.angle_gamma   90.00
#
_symmetry.space_group_name_H-M   'P 1'
#
loop_
_entity.id
_entity.type
_entity.pdbx_description
1 polymer ?
#
loop_
_entity_poly.entity_id
_entity_poly.type
_entity_poly.pdbx_seq_one_letter_code
_entity_poly.pdbx_strand_id
1 'polypeptide(L)'
;ADGRIDIIIGTHKLIGKDVKFNRLGLVVIDEEHRFGVRQKETLKAMRAEVDVLTLTATPIPRTLAMSMEGLRDFSVIATAPQKRLAIKTFVSKFSDGIIREAVLRELKRGGQVYFLHNEVDTIENMREKLEKLVPEARIVIGHGQMNERELERVMRDFTQQRANLLLGTT
;
A
#
# COMPACT_ATOMS: atom_id res chain seq x y z
N ALA A 1 11.38 3.13 -30.40
CA ALA A 1 12.20 2.42 -29.42
C ALA A 1 13.36 1.75 -30.16
N ASP A 2 14.59 2.09 -29.84
CA ASP A 2 15.81 1.69 -30.58
C ASP A 2 16.26 0.25 -30.26
N GLY A 3 15.45 -0.53 -29.55
CA GLY A 3 15.76 -1.91 -29.16
C GLY A 3 16.91 -2.05 -28.16
N ARG A 4 17.25 -0.97 -27.45
CA ARG A 4 18.36 -0.95 -26.45
C ARG A 4 17.90 -1.31 -25.04
N ILE A 5 16.59 -1.39 -24.81
CA ILE A 5 16.00 -1.65 -23.50
C ILE A 5 15.23 -2.96 -23.59
N ASP A 6 15.62 -3.94 -22.79
CA ASP A 6 14.98 -5.25 -22.72
C ASP A 6 13.90 -5.32 -21.64
N ILE A 7 14.06 -4.56 -20.54
CA ILE A 7 13.12 -4.50 -19.44
C ILE A 7 12.80 -3.05 -19.10
N ILE A 8 11.53 -2.73 -19.00
CA ILE A 8 11.06 -1.42 -18.54
C ILE A 8 10.14 -1.58 -17.34
N ILE A 9 10.36 -0.79 -16.29
CA ILE A 9 9.54 -0.77 -15.08
C ILE A 9 8.92 0.61 -14.94
N GLY A 10 7.63 0.66 -14.67
CA GLY A 10 6.93 1.91 -14.48
C GLY A 10 5.49 1.73 -14.01
N THR A 11 4.77 2.82 -13.96
CA THR A 11 3.36 2.84 -13.54
C THR A 11 2.44 2.48 -14.71
N HIS A 12 1.13 2.51 -14.45
CA HIS A 12 0.08 2.30 -15.47
C HIS A 12 0.23 3.18 -16.73
N LYS A 13 1.04 4.23 -16.69
CA LYS A 13 1.37 5.06 -17.86
C LYS A 13 2.05 4.26 -18.98
N LEU A 14 2.75 3.16 -18.64
CA LEU A 14 3.36 2.28 -19.64
C LEU A 14 2.33 1.56 -20.54
N ILE A 15 1.08 1.45 -20.10
CA ILE A 15 -0.02 0.86 -20.88
C ILE A 15 -0.71 1.92 -21.77
N GLY A 16 -0.24 3.17 -21.73
CA GLY A 16 -0.79 4.26 -22.52
C GLY A 16 -0.54 4.11 -24.02
N LYS A 17 -1.41 4.71 -24.83
CA LYS A 17 -1.33 4.67 -26.30
C LYS A 17 -0.04 5.29 -26.87
N ASP A 18 0.63 6.11 -26.09
CA ASP A 18 1.86 6.81 -26.46
C ASP A 18 3.12 5.94 -26.35
N VAL A 19 3.00 4.79 -25.67
CA VAL A 19 4.12 3.85 -25.49
C VAL A 19 3.99 2.73 -26.52
N LYS A 20 5.01 2.59 -27.37
CA LYS A 20 5.09 1.52 -28.38
C LYS A 20 6.24 0.60 -28.06
N PHE A 21 5.96 -0.67 -28.04
CA PHE A 21 6.93 -1.75 -27.86
C PHE A 21 7.20 -2.43 -29.19
N ASN A 22 8.47 -2.66 -29.53
CA ASN A 22 8.82 -3.33 -30.78
C ASN A 22 8.62 -4.85 -30.72
N ARG A 23 8.96 -5.46 -29.58
CA ARG A 23 8.89 -6.91 -29.37
C ARG A 23 8.50 -7.18 -27.91
N LEU A 24 7.26 -6.93 -27.56
CA LEU A 24 6.75 -7.21 -26.23
C LEU A 24 6.43 -8.70 -26.12
N GLY A 25 7.12 -9.42 -25.25
CA GLY A 25 6.91 -10.86 -25.04
C GLY A 25 6.25 -11.16 -23.70
N LEU A 26 6.53 -10.37 -22.66
CA LEU A 26 5.99 -10.58 -21.32
C LEU A 26 5.57 -9.25 -20.68
N VAL A 27 4.40 -9.26 -20.07
CA VAL A 27 3.92 -8.18 -19.20
C VAL A 27 3.73 -8.70 -17.78
N VAL A 28 4.40 -8.07 -16.81
CA VAL A 28 4.21 -8.38 -15.40
C VAL A 28 3.43 -7.26 -14.75
N ILE A 29 2.32 -7.59 -14.08
CA ILE A 29 1.39 -6.65 -13.47
C ILE A 29 1.30 -6.92 -11.99
N ASP A 30 1.64 -5.92 -11.17
CA ASP A 30 1.42 -5.98 -9.74
C ASP A 30 0.09 -5.28 -9.38
N GLU A 31 -0.71 -5.93 -8.50
CA GLU A 31 -1.97 -5.40 -8.00
C GLU A 31 -2.96 -4.94 -9.11
N GLU A 32 -3.28 -5.83 -10.06
CA GLU A 32 -4.21 -5.57 -11.19
C GLU A 32 -5.55 -4.95 -10.76
N HIS A 33 -6.00 -5.22 -9.52
CA HIS A 33 -7.26 -4.67 -9.01
C HIS A 33 -7.25 -3.15 -8.85
N ARG A 34 -6.08 -2.51 -8.77
CA ARG A 34 -5.92 -1.06 -8.73
C ARG A 34 -6.10 -0.38 -10.09
N PHE A 35 -6.20 -1.13 -11.15
CA PHE A 35 -6.38 -0.58 -12.49
C PHE A 35 -7.83 -0.25 -12.79
N GLY A 36 -8.05 0.91 -13.42
CA GLY A 36 -9.37 1.32 -13.91
C GLY A 36 -9.84 0.48 -15.11
N VAL A 37 -11.11 0.60 -15.47
CA VAL A 37 -11.78 -0.18 -16.52
C VAL A 37 -11.02 -0.11 -17.85
N ARG A 38 -10.65 1.09 -18.31
CA ARG A 38 -9.92 1.28 -19.58
C ARG A 38 -8.58 0.57 -19.61
N GLN A 39 -7.86 0.60 -18.50
CA GLN A 39 -6.56 -0.07 -18.37
C GLN A 39 -6.71 -1.60 -18.43
N LYS A 40 -7.75 -2.14 -17.78
CA LYS A 40 -8.08 -3.56 -17.83
C LYS A 40 -8.46 -4.02 -19.23
N GLU A 41 -9.19 -3.22 -20.00
CA GLU A 41 -9.51 -3.51 -21.40
C GLU A 41 -8.25 -3.53 -22.27
N THR A 42 -7.36 -2.57 -22.11
CA THR A 42 -6.08 -2.56 -22.85
C THR A 42 -5.24 -3.79 -22.50
N LEU A 43 -5.16 -4.18 -21.24
CA LEU A 43 -4.47 -5.38 -20.80
C LEU A 43 -5.10 -6.65 -21.36
N LYS A 44 -6.43 -6.71 -21.42
CA LYS A 44 -7.16 -7.83 -22.01
C LYS A 44 -6.84 -7.98 -23.51
N ALA A 45 -6.74 -6.89 -24.23
CA ALA A 45 -6.33 -6.90 -25.62
C ALA A 45 -4.88 -7.39 -25.79
N MET A 46 -3.96 -6.95 -24.92
CA MET A 46 -2.56 -7.40 -24.94
C MET A 46 -2.41 -8.90 -24.64
N ARG A 47 -3.25 -9.48 -23.80
CA ARG A 47 -3.24 -10.91 -23.45
C ARG A 47 -3.45 -11.85 -24.65
N ALA A 48 -3.98 -11.35 -25.74
CA ALA A 48 -4.15 -12.15 -26.95
C ALA A 48 -2.83 -12.38 -27.71
N GLU A 49 -1.82 -11.54 -27.47
CA GLU A 49 -0.57 -11.52 -28.24
C GLU A 49 0.69 -11.66 -27.38
N VAL A 50 0.58 -11.55 -26.05
CA VAL A 50 1.70 -11.44 -25.12
C VAL A 50 1.42 -12.25 -23.85
N ASP A 51 2.42 -12.90 -23.31
CA ASP A 51 2.31 -13.56 -22.01
C ASP A 51 2.09 -12.53 -20.90
N VAL A 52 1.12 -12.80 -20.01
CA VAL A 52 0.79 -11.88 -18.91
C VAL A 52 0.85 -12.60 -17.58
N LEU A 53 1.75 -12.13 -16.71
CA LEU A 53 1.87 -12.56 -15.33
C LEU A 53 1.26 -11.50 -14.40
N THR A 54 0.25 -11.87 -13.63
CA THR A 54 -0.36 -10.99 -12.63
C THR A 54 0.05 -11.42 -11.23
N LEU A 55 0.52 -10.46 -10.45
CA LEU A 55 0.90 -10.65 -9.05
C LEU A 55 -0.12 -9.95 -8.15
N THR A 56 -0.38 -10.50 -6.96
CA THR A 56 -1.17 -9.84 -5.94
C THR A 56 -0.77 -10.32 -4.54
N ALA A 57 -0.76 -9.40 -3.58
CA ALA A 57 -0.53 -9.71 -2.17
C ALA A 57 -1.84 -10.01 -1.42
N THR A 58 -3.00 -9.68 -2.00
CA THR A 58 -4.30 -10.02 -1.44
C THR A 58 -4.71 -11.42 -1.88
N PRO A 59 -4.67 -12.43 -1.00
CA PRO A 59 -5.01 -13.79 -1.39
C PRO A 59 -6.47 -13.86 -1.83
N ILE A 60 -6.69 -14.37 -3.03
CA ILE A 60 -8.04 -14.77 -3.47
C ILE A 60 -8.49 -15.92 -2.57
N PRO A 61 -9.70 -15.89 -1.97
CA PRO A 61 -10.21 -17.01 -1.21
C PRO A 61 -10.07 -18.32 -1.98
N ARG A 62 -9.64 -19.40 -1.32
CA ARG A 62 -9.34 -20.69 -1.95
C ARG A 62 -10.48 -21.21 -2.84
N THR A 63 -11.72 -21.00 -2.41
CA THR A 63 -12.94 -21.32 -3.14
C THR A 63 -13.05 -20.56 -4.48
N LEU A 64 -12.66 -19.29 -4.51
CA LEU A 64 -12.68 -18.47 -5.72
C LEU A 64 -11.51 -18.84 -6.64
N ALA A 65 -10.35 -19.17 -6.08
CA ALA A 65 -9.22 -19.69 -6.85
C ALA A 65 -9.57 -20.99 -7.57
N MET A 66 -10.21 -21.94 -6.87
CA MET A 66 -10.68 -23.20 -7.45
C MET A 66 -11.74 -23.01 -8.54
N SER A 67 -12.63 -22.02 -8.41
CA SER A 67 -13.62 -21.72 -9.47
C SER A 67 -13.00 -21.07 -10.71
N MET A 68 -11.76 -20.57 -10.62
CA MET A 68 -10.98 -20.03 -11.73
C MET A 68 -10.02 -21.06 -12.36
N GLU A 69 -9.89 -22.25 -11.77
CA GLU A 69 -9.13 -23.36 -12.34
C GLU A 69 -9.70 -23.70 -13.72
N GLY A 70 -8.82 -23.68 -14.72
CA GLY A 70 -9.21 -23.84 -16.15
C GLY A 70 -9.40 -22.52 -16.91
N LEU A 71 -9.50 -21.38 -16.24
CA LEU A 71 -9.52 -20.06 -16.89
C LEU A 71 -8.16 -19.35 -16.87
N ARG A 72 -7.33 -19.67 -15.88
CA ARG A 72 -5.95 -19.14 -15.70
C ARG A 72 -5.12 -20.14 -14.90
N ASP A 73 -3.86 -20.27 -15.26
CA ASP A 73 -2.89 -20.92 -14.40
C ASP A 73 -2.68 -20.11 -13.14
N PHE A 74 -2.63 -20.78 -11.99
CA PHE A 74 -2.58 -20.13 -10.68
C PHE A 74 -1.50 -20.75 -9.79
N SER A 75 -0.68 -19.91 -9.20
CA SER A 75 0.36 -20.33 -8.26
C SER A 75 0.28 -19.56 -6.97
N VAL A 76 0.45 -20.23 -5.84
CA VAL A 76 0.49 -19.62 -4.51
C VAL A 76 1.88 -19.70 -3.93
N ILE A 77 2.49 -18.54 -3.64
CA ILE A 77 3.75 -18.45 -2.91
C ILE A 77 3.39 -18.34 -1.42
N ALA A 78 3.34 -19.47 -0.72
CA ALA A 78 2.93 -19.54 0.68
C ALA A 78 4.09 -19.40 1.68
N THR A 79 5.34 -19.52 1.22
CA THR A 79 6.52 -19.47 2.08
C THR A 79 6.93 -18.03 2.31
N ALA A 80 6.85 -17.57 3.56
CA ALA A 80 7.35 -16.25 3.93
C ALA A 80 8.90 -16.20 3.87
N PRO A 81 9.50 -15.03 3.53
CA PRO A 81 10.94 -14.85 3.65
C PRO A 81 11.44 -15.14 5.06
N GLN A 82 12.57 -15.84 5.20
CA GLN A 82 13.12 -16.32 6.48
C GLN A 82 13.29 -15.25 7.57
N LYS A 83 13.49 -13.99 7.20
CA LYS A 83 13.70 -12.87 8.14
C LYS A 83 12.43 -12.07 8.46
N ARG A 84 11.25 -12.51 8.00
CA ARG A 84 10.01 -11.80 8.24
C ARG A 84 9.37 -12.24 9.54
N LEU A 85 9.39 -11.37 10.55
CA LEU A 85 8.66 -11.58 11.79
C LEU A 85 7.15 -11.48 11.54
N ALA A 86 6.37 -12.36 12.15
CA ALA A 86 4.92 -12.29 12.09
C ALA A 86 4.41 -11.03 12.79
N ILE A 87 3.49 -10.31 12.14
CA ILE A 87 2.79 -9.17 12.74
C ILE A 87 1.74 -9.71 13.71
N LYS A 88 1.79 -9.24 14.96
CA LYS A 88 0.76 -9.55 15.96
C LYS A 88 -0.41 -8.61 15.76
N THR A 89 -1.54 -9.15 15.33
CA THR A 89 -2.77 -8.38 15.10
C THR A 89 -3.74 -8.60 16.25
N PHE A 90 -4.29 -7.50 16.77
CA PHE A 90 -5.31 -7.51 17.81
C PHE A 90 -6.55 -6.79 17.30
N VAL A 91 -7.72 -7.35 17.57
CA VAL A 91 -9.02 -6.73 17.26
C VAL A 91 -9.75 -6.50 18.57
N SER A 92 -10.09 -5.24 18.85
CA SER A 92 -10.78 -4.86 20.08
C SER A 92 -11.70 -3.66 19.83
N LYS A 93 -12.61 -3.39 20.78
CA LYS A 93 -13.34 -2.12 20.79
C LYS A 93 -12.36 -0.98 21.01
N PHE A 94 -12.69 0.20 20.46
CA PHE A 94 -11.93 1.42 20.68
C PHE A 94 -11.81 1.70 22.19
N SER A 95 -10.58 1.82 22.69
CA SER A 95 -10.29 2.05 24.11
C SER A 95 -9.05 2.91 24.27
N ASP A 96 -9.18 3.99 24.98
CA ASP A 96 -8.08 4.93 25.24
C ASP A 96 -6.92 4.22 25.97
N GLY A 97 -7.23 3.31 26.90
CA GLY A 97 -6.20 2.55 27.62
C GLY A 97 -5.38 1.64 26.69
N ILE A 98 -6.04 0.94 25.78
CA ILE A 98 -5.36 0.06 24.80
C ILE A 98 -4.50 0.87 23.84
N ILE A 99 -5.04 2.00 23.36
CA ILE A 99 -4.30 2.90 22.45
C ILE A 99 -3.05 3.43 23.15
N ARG A 100 -3.21 3.94 24.37
CA ARG A 100 -2.09 4.46 25.17
C ARG A 100 -1.02 3.40 25.38
N GLU A 101 -1.40 2.21 25.80
CA GLU A 101 -0.48 1.11 26.02
C GLU A 101 0.27 0.72 24.75
N ALA A 102 -0.45 0.56 23.62
CA ALA A 102 0.15 0.18 22.35
C ALA A 102 1.15 1.24 21.83
N VAL A 103 0.76 2.52 21.89
CA VAL A 103 1.63 3.63 21.47
C VAL A 103 2.87 3.71 22.35
N LEU A 104 2.71 3.70 23.67
CA LEU A 104 3.85 3.78 24.60
C LEU A 104 4.80 2.59 24.48
N ARG A 105 4.28 1.39 24.24
CA ARG A 105 5.09 0.20 24.00
C ARG A 105 5.99 0.38 22.79
N GLU A 106 5.45 0.95 21.71
CA GLU A 106 6.19 1.22 20.48
C GLU A 106 7.24 2.32 20.69
N LEU A 107 6.84 3.44 21.30
CA LEU A 107 7.74 4.56 21.54
C LEU A 107 8.91 4.20 22.48
N LYS A 108 8.66 3.40 23.52
CA LYS A 108 9.69 2.93 24.44
C LYS A 108 10.80 2.10 23.79
N ARG A 109 10.49 1.39 22.71
CA ARG A 109 11.49 0.64 21.94
C ARG A 109 12.15 1.45 20.83
N GLY A 110 11.88 2.75 20.74
CA GLY A 110 12.40 3.63 19.68
C GLY A 110 11.67 3.51 18.35
N GLY A 111 10.51 2.84 18.34
CA GLY A 111 9.70 2.69 17.14
C GLY A 111 8.81 3.87 16.84
N GLN A 112 8.06 3.77 15.75
CA GLN A 112 7.12 4.77 15.27
C GLN A 112 5.73 4.16 15.08
N VAL A 113 4.70 4.98 15.14
CA VAL A 113 3.29 4.55 15.07
C VAL A 113 2.59 5.20 13.89
N TYR A 114 1.89 4.40 13.08
CA TYR A 114 0.86 4.86 12.18
C TYR A 114 -0.49 4.74 12.87
N PHE A 115 -1.21 5.84 12.97
CA PHE A 115 -2.58 5.88 13.49
C PHE A 115 -3.53 6.29 12.36
N LEU A 116 -4.44 5.38 11.97
CA LEU A 116 -5.38 5.63 10.88
C LEU A 116 -6.71 6.17 11.43
N HIS A 117 -7.15 7.29 10.87
CA HIS A 117 -8.44 7.93 11.16
C HIS A 117 -9.04 8.44 9.85
N ASN A 118 -10.06 7.76 9.33
CA ASN A 118 -10.55 7.96 7.97
C ASN A 118 -11.43 9.19 7.73
N GLU A 119 -11.58 10.06 8.73
CA GLU A 119 -12.38 11.27 8.64
C GLU A 119 -11.48 12.51 8.74
N VAL A 120 -11.28 13.19 7.61
CA VAL A 120 -10.43 14.39 7.56
C VAL A 120 -10.99 15.51 8.44
N ASP A 121 -12.31 15.70 8.44
CA ASP A 121 -12.98 16.78 9.19
C ASP A 121 -12.80 16.66 10.71
N THR A 122 -12.58 15.46 11.22
CA THR A 122 -12.40 15.20 12.66
C THR A 122 -10.97 14.84 13.04
N ILE A 123 -10.03 14.89 12.10
CA ILE A 123 -8.65 14.43 12.33
C ILE A 123 -7.92 15.30 13.38
N GLU A 124 -8.18 16.61 13.40
CA GLU A 124 -7.62 17.51 14.40
C GLU A 124 -8.13 17.20 15.81
N ASN A 125 -9.42 16.89 15.96
CA ASN A 125 -9.99 16.46 17.24
C ASN A 125 -9.34 15.17 17.74
N MET A 126 -9.06 14.25 16.79
CA MET A 126 -8.36 12.99 17.09
C MET A 126 -6.91 13.28 17.52
N ARG A 127 -6.22 14.23 16.88
CA ARG A 127 -4.88 14.66 17.27
C ARG A 127 -4.88 15.18 18.71
N GLU A 128 -5.76 16.13 19.03
CA GLU A 128 -5.88 16.69 20.40
C GLU A 128 -6.15 15.60 21.45
N LYS A 129 -7.00 14.63 21.09
CA LYS A 129 -7.28 13.48 21.96
C LYS A 129 -6.02 12.65 22.20
N LEU A 130 -5.27 12.37 21.15
CA LEU A 130 -4.03 11.58 21.24
C LEU A 130 -2.93 12.34 22.01
N GLU A 131 -2.80 13.65 21.83
CA GLU A 131 -1.86 14.48 22.57
C GLU A 131 -2.15 14.45 24.09
N LYS A 132 -3.42 14.49 24.48
CA LYS A 132 -3.83 14.33 25.89
C LYS A 132 -3.57 12.92 26.42
N LEU A 133 -3.80 11.92 25.57
CA LEU A 133 -3.69 10.52 25.95
C LEU A 133 -2.24 10.04 26.05
N VAL A 134 -1.39 10.50 25.14
CA VAL A 134 0.03 10.13 25.03
C VAL A 134 0.87 11.39 24.82
N PRO A 135 1.11 12.18 25.86
CA PRO A 135 1.90 13.42 25.75
C PRO A 135 3.35 13.21 25.27
N GLU A 136 3.84 11.96 25.35
CA GLU A 136 5.17 11.59 24.88
C GLU A 136 5.26 11.47 23.36
N ALA A 137 4.11 11.41 22.67
CA ALA A 137 4.06 11.33 21.23
C ALA A 137 4.28 12.69 20.55
N ARG A 138 5.15 12.71 19.55
CA ARG A 138 5.30 13.84 18.63
C ARG A 138 4.48 13.52 17.39
N ILE A 139 3.28 14.10 17.31
CA ILE A 139 2.26 13.76 16.32
C ILE A 139 2.38 14.68 15.11
N VAL A 140 2.33 14.09 13.91
CA VAL A 140 2.13 14.81 12.65
C VAL A 140 0.92 14.23 11.93
N ILE A 141 0.21 15.10 11.19
CA ILE A 141 -0.95 14.71 10.40
C ILE A 141 -0.58 14.64 8.92
N GLY A 142 -1.08 13.59 8.23
CA GLY A 142 -0.94 13.44 6.79
C GLY A 142 -2.22 12.87 6.15
N HIS A 143 -2.82 13.58 5.20
CA HIS A 143 -4.02 13.12 4.50
C HIS A 143 -4.05 13.62 3.05
N GLY A 144 -4.87 12.97 2.21
CA GLY A 144 -4.91 13.22 0.77
C GLY A 144 -5.42 14.60 0.31
N GLN A 145 -5.99 15.41 1.21
CA GLN A 145 -6.41 16.79 0.90
C GLN A 145 -5.30 17.83 1.15
N MET A 146 -4.17 17.42 1.75
CA MET A 146 -3.00 18.28 1.90
C MET A 146 -2.36 18.54 0.55
N ASN A 147 -1.72 19.70 0.40
CA ASN A 147 -0.90 19.93 -0.78
C ASN A 147 0.36 19.05 -0.75
N GLU A 148 0.90 18.76 -1.93
CA GLU A 148 2.02 17.83 -2.09
C GLU A 148 3.25 18.21 -1.23
N ARG A 149 3.58 19.51 -1.18
CA ARG A 149 4.74 20.00 -0.41
C ARG A 149 4.59 19.82 1.09
N GLU A 150 3.38 20.03 1.60
CA GLU A 150 3.08 19.78 3.02
C GLU A 150 3.17 18.31 3.36
N LEU A 151 2.58 17.46 2.52
CA LEU A 151 2.63 16.02 2.71
C LEU A 151 4.06 15.49 2.66
N GLU A 152 4.88 15.96 1.71
CA GLU A 152 6.30 15.64 1.64
C GLU A 152 7.06 16.06 2.91
N ARG A 153 6.77 17.23 3.46
CA ARG A 153 7.38 17.71 4.70
C ARG A 153 7.00 16.81 5.88
N VAL A 154 5.72 16.49 6.03
CA VAL A 154 5.22 15.58 7.07
C VAL A 154 5.89 14.22 6.97
N MET A 155 5.94 13.64 5.77
CA MET A 155 6.57 12.34 5.55
C MET A 155 8.08 12.36 5.83
N ARG A 156 8.74 13.46 5.50
CA ARG A 156 10.17 13.66 5.82
C ARG A 156 10.40 13.72 7.32
N ASP A 157 9.59 14.49 8.03
CA ASP A 157 9.70 14.64 9.49
C ASP A 157 9.44 13.30 10.20
N PHE A 158 8.48 12.54 9.69
CA PHE A 158 8.21 11.20 10.20
C PHE A 158 9.37 10.25 9.88
N THR A 159 9.82 10.16 8.64
CA THR A 159 10.92 9.27 8.23
C THR A 159 12.24 9.58 8.97
N GLN A 160 12.50 10.86 9.25
CA GLN A 160 13.68 11.29 10.01
C GLN A 160 13.51 11.20 11.53
N GLN A 161 12.44 10.59 12.01
CA GLN A 161 12.12 10.43 13.45
C GLN A 161 11.97 11.73 14.22
N ARG A 162 11.74 12.86 13.55
CA ARG A 162 11.37 14.12 14.21
C ARG A 162 9.97 14.02 14.81
N ALA A 163 9.08 13.30 14.14
CA ALA A 163 7.81 12.84 14.65
C ALA A 163 7.85 11.33 14.86
N ASN A 164 7.11 10.82 15.84
CA ASN A 164 7.07 9.40 16.17
C ASN A 164 5.66 8.79 16.06
N LEU A 165 4.65 9.63 15.80
CA LEU A 165 3.30 9.18 15.45
C LEU A 165 2.80 9.96 14.23
N LEU A 166 2.42 9.21 13.19
CA LEU A 166 1.77 9.75 12.00
C LEU A 166 0.28 9.42 12.06
N LEU A 167 -0.55 10.45 12.23
CA LEU A 167 -2.00 10.37 12.17
C LEU A 167 -2.44 10.66 10.74
N GLY A 168 -3.12 9.72 10.10
CA GLY A 168 -3.48 9.88 8.70
C GLY A 168 -4.75 9.16 8.29
N THR A 169 -5.18 9.43 7.06
CA THR A 169 -6.25 8.70 6.37
C THR A 169 -5.68 7.62 5.46
N THR A 170 -6.51 6.71 5.03
CA THR A 170 -6.18 5.70 4.00
C THR A 170 -6.06 6.31 2.61
#